data_fb72aba9220dcb89e50ec9c59d53215f
#
_entry.id   fb72aba9220dcb89e50ec9c59d53215f
#
_cell.length_a   1.000
_cell.length_b   1.000
_cell.length_c   1.000
_cell.angle_alpha   90.00
_cell.angle_beta   90.00
_cell.angle_gamma   90.00
#
_symmetry.space_group_name_H-M   'P 1'
#
loop_
_entity.id
_entity.type
_entity.pdbx_description
1 polymer ?
#
loop_
_entity_poly.entity_id
_entity_poly.type
_entity_poly.pdbx_seq_one_letter_code
_entity_poly.pdbx_strand_id
1 'polypeptide(L)'
;PAFERFAKQYEPGEVIISEYEPGDSFYLIQSGKVQLVKLVNGSLKNLDILKPGEFFGEMAILDNSARSATCMASGPVKCLEFNKENFELLITGNPQIALVLLKLFCKRIYDQKRRFRILCIKDLQARLADVFLMLDEMNPTLNPNEKTRKFHVTMADIAHWAGLSAEVTRDEINKLVEKRKIEVYDGYMIVTNIVDMKRTYETRVNPNR
;
A
#
# COMPACT_ATOMS: atom_id res chain seq x y z
N PRO A 1 -2.94 -16.39 24.45
CA PRO A 1 -3.65 -16.31 23.18
C PRO A 1 -3.07 -17.32 22.19
N ALA A 2 -3.93 -18.03 21.42
CA ALA A 2 -3.56 -19.18 20.61
C ALA A 2 -2.47 -18.90 19.53
N PHE A 3 -2.30 -17.64 19.13
CA PHE A 3 -1.37 -17.24 18.07
C PHE A 3 0.00 -16.72 18.56
N GLU A 4 0.21 -16.57 19.86
CA GLU A 4 1.49 -16.08 20.42
C GLU A 4 2.70 -16.95 20.03
N ARG A 5 2.50 -18.27 19.89
CA ARG A 5 3.55 -19.21 19.46
C ARG A 5 4.08 -18.97 18.04
N PHE A 6 3.33 -18.23 17.22
CA PHE A 6 3.71 -17.87 15.86
C PHE A 6 4.31 -16.46 15.77
N ALA A 7 4.35 -15.73 16.90
CA ALA A 7 4.81 -14.35 16.91
C ALA A 7 6.33 -14.28 16.75
N LYS A 8 6.76 -13.44 15.81
CA LYS A 8 8.15 -13.06 15.56
C LYS A 8 8.26 -11.55 15.65
N GLN A 9 9.38 -11.08 16.17
CA GLN A 9 9.68 -9.64 16.28
C GLN A 9 10.93 -9.37 15.45
N TYR A 10 10.96 -8.20 14.82
CA TYR A 10 12.05 -7.76 13.96
C TYR A 10 12.41 -6.31 14.31
N GLU A 11 13.70 -6.05 14.35
CA GLU A 11 14.26 -4.74 14.62
C GLU A 11 14.23 -3.85 13.35
N PRO A 12 14.31 -2.51 13.51
CA PRO A 12 14.35 -1.60 12.37
C PRO A 12 15.47 -1.94 11.39
N GLY A 13 15.12 -2.10 10.10
CA GLY A 13 16.06 -2.42 9.03
C GLY A 13 16.39 -3.91 8.89
N GLU A 14 15.86 -4.78 9.76
CA GLU A 14 16.08 -6.23 9.66
C GLU A 14 15.39 -6.80 8.42
N VAL A 15 16.10 -7.69 7.70
CA VAL A 15 15.57 -8.42 6.55
C VAL A 15 14.78 -9.63 7.06
N ILE A 16 13.50 -9.68 6.74
CA ILE A 16 12.60 -10.78 7.14
C ILE A 16 12.61 -11.88 6.09
N ILE A 17 12.64 -11.48 4.81
CA ILE A 17 12.69 -12.36 3.63
C ILE A 17 13.66 -11.76 2.63
N SER A 18 14.50 -12.59 2.01
CA SER A 18 15.38 -12.17 0.90
C SER A 18 14.80 -12.61 -0.44
N GLU A 19 14.86 -11.74 -1.45
CA GLU A 19 14.49 -12.08 -2.83
C GLU A 19 15.30 -13.29 -3.34
N TYR A 20 14.66 -14.17 -4.10
CA TYR A 20 15.19 -15.40 -4.69
C TYR A 20 15.48 -16.54 -3.70
N GLU A 21 15.40 -16.35 -2.39
CA GLU A 21 15.51 -17.46 -1.45
C GLU A 21 14.30 -18.40 -1.56
N PRO A 22 14.49 -19.71 -1.31
CA PRO A 22 13.36 -20.60 -1.13
C PRO A 22 12.60 -20.23 0.14
N GLY A 23 11.30 -20.48 0.18
CA GLY A 23 10.52 -20.15 1.36
C GLY A 23 9.33 -21.06 1.55
N ASP A 24 9.11 -21.46 2.80
CA ASP A 24 8.06 -22.34 3.27
C ASP A 24 7.10 -21.68 4.26
N SER A 25 7.24 -20.38 4.48
CA SER A 25 6.45 -19.61 5.44
C SER A 25 5.93 -18.30 4.85
N PHE A 26 4.81 -17.83 5.38
CA PHE A 26 4.28 -16.50 5.14
C PHE A 26 4.04 -15.78 6.48
N TYR A 27 3.87 -14.47 6.42
CA TYR A 27 3.83 -13.61 7.57
C TYR A 27 2.59 -12.71 7.54
N LEU A 28 1.88 -12.63 8.68
CA LEU A 28 0.80 -11.66 8.90
C LEU A 28 1.29 -10.56 9.84
N ILE A 29 1.26 -9.31 9.41
CA ILE A 29 1.72 -8.18 10.20
C ILE A 29 0.72 -7.88 11.32
N GLN A 30 1.16 -7.94 12.58
CA GLN A 30 0.38 -7.52 13.75
C GLN A 30 0.60 -6.05 14.09
N SER A 31 1.84 -5.58 14.02
CA SER A 31 2.21 -4.18 14.28
C SER A 31 3.47 -3.79 13.52
N GLY A 32 3.68 -2.48 13.31
CA GLY A 32 4.78 -1.95 12.53
C GLY A 32 4.48 -1.90 11.03
N LYS A 33 5.52 -1.71 10.22
CA LYS A 33 5.42 -1.64 8.75
C LYS A 33 6.52 -2.48 8.13
N VAL A 34 6.21 -3.17 7.05
CA VAL A 34 7.19 -3.96 6.27
C VAL A 34 7.32 -3.36 4.88
N GLN A 35 8.55 -3.05 4.50
CA GLN A 35 8.87 -2.50 3.19
C GLN A 35 9.23 -3.64 2.24
N LEU A 36 8.53 -3.71 1.09
CA LEU A 36 8.88 -4.61 -0.01
C LEU A 36 9.84 -3.90 -0.94
N VAL A 37 11.02 -4.47 -1.13
CA VAL A 37 12.03 -3.93 -2.03
C VAL A 37 12.47 -4.97 -3.05
N LYS A 38 12.84 -4.48 -4.21
CA LYS A 38 13.40 -5.30 -5.30
C LYS A 38 14.63 -4.65 -5.89
N LEU A 39 15.62 -5.45 -6.22
CA LEU A 39 16.79 -4.97 -6.94
C LEU A 39 16.46 -4.84 -8.43
N VAL A 40 16.42 -3.61 -8.92
CA VAL A 40 16.16 -3.31 -10.34
C VAL A 40 17.30 -2.46 -10.88
N ASN A 41 18.02 -2.95 -11.88
CA ASN A 41 19.17 -2.27 -12.48
C ASN A 41 20.22 -1.80 -11.44
N GLY A 42 20.55 -2.64 -10.47
CA GLY A 42 21.53 -2.35 -9.41
C GLY A 42 21.05 -1.36 -8.34
N SER A 43 19.80 -0.93 -8.37
CA SER A 43 19.20 -0.03 -7.36
C SER A 43 18.03 -0.71 -6.65
N LEU A 44 17.98 -0.59 -5.32
CA LEU A 44 16.82 -1.03 -4.55
C LEU A 44 15.63 -0.11 -4.85
N LYS A 45 14.55 -0.71 -5.36
CA LYS A 45 13.27 -0.04 -5.60
C LYS A 45 12.27 -0.46 -4.55
N ASN A 46 11.66 0.51 -3.91
CA ASN A 46 10.53 0.27 -3.03
C ASN A 46 9.30 -0.07 -3.89
N LEU A 47 8.81 -1.31 -3.76
CA LEU A 47 7.61 -1.78 -4.44
C LEU A 47 6.35 -1.41 -3.68
N ASP A 48 6.39 -1.61 -2.34
CA ASP A 48 5.23 -1.39 -1.49
C ASP A 48 5.63 -1.23 -0.01
N ILE A 49 4.72 -0.69 0.81
CA ILE A 49 4.83 -0.62 2.27
C ILE A 49 3.59 -1.25 2.87
N LEU A 50 3.78 -2.44 3.44
CA LEU A 50 2.71 -3.20 4.07
C LEU A 50 2.49 -2.74 5.51
N LYS A 51 1.22 -2.80 5.94
CA LYS A 51 0.70 -2.30 7.22
C LYS A 51 0.11 -3.44 8.06
N PRO A 52 -0.21 -3.21 9.34
CA PRO A 52 -0.89 -4.21 10.16
C PRO A 52 -2.18 -4.73 9.51
N GLY A 53 -2.37 -6.05 9.59
CA GLY A 53 -3.46 -6.78 8.94
C GLY A 53 -3.16 -7.22 7.51
N GLU A 54 -2.03 -6.81 6.92
CA GLU A 54 -1.55 -7.30 5.64
C GLU A 54 -0.57 -8.47 5.83
N PHE A 55 -0.38 -9.25 4.77
CA PHE A 55 0.50 -10.43 4.80
C PHE A 55 1.48 -10.39 3.61
N PHE A 56 2.58 -11.12 3.75
CA PHE A 56 3.63 -11.25 2.73
C PHE A 56 4.31 -12.61 2.79
N GLY A 57 5.02 -12.97 1.72
CA GLY A 57 5.72 -14.26 1.60
C GLY A 57 4.81 -15.40 1.14
N GLU A 58 3.54 -15.15 0.91
CA GLU A 58 2.51 -16.13 0.54
C GLU A 58 2.77 -16.82 -0.81
N MET A 59 3.39 -16.11 -1.76
CA MET A 59 3.61 -16.63 -3.10
C MET A 59 4.52 -17.87 -3.10
N ALA A 60 5.54 -17.89 -2.25
CA ALA A 60 6.44 -19.02 -2.13
C ALA A 60 5.74 -20.30 -1.65
N ILE A 61 4.71 -20.17 -0.81
CA ILE A 61 3.91 -21.31 -0.33
C ILE A 61 2.89 -21.77 -1.36
N LEU A 62 2.16 -20.81 -1.95
CA LEU A 62 1.05 -21.13 -2.84
C LEU A 62 1.50 -21.62 -4.20
N ASP A 63 2.61 -21.09 -4.71
CA ASP A 63 3.12 -21.36 -6.07
C ASP A 63 4.42 -22.20 -6.04
N ASN A 64 4.92 -22.60 -4.88
CA ASN A 64 6.22 -23.27 -4.69
C ASN A 64 7.37 -22.55 -5.42
N SER A 65 7.30 -21.24 -5.53
CA SER A 65 8.27 -20.38 -6.19
C SER A 65 9.28 -19.79 -5.20
N ALA A 66 10.39 -19.27 -5.69
CA ALA A 66 11.29 -18.46 -4.87
C ALA A 66 10.62 -17.15 -4.43
N ARG A 67 11.14 -16.55 -3.36
CA ARG A 67 10.67 -15.25 -2.86
C ARG A 67 10.70 -14.17 -3.96
N SER A 68 9.60 -13.52 -4.20
CA SER A 68 9.44 -12.56 -5.30
C SER A 68 10.04 -11.18 -5.03
N ALA A 69 10.31 -10.86 -3.77
CA ALA A 69 10.87 -9.59 -3.30
C ALA A 69 11.53 -9.75 -1.94
N THR A 70 12.43 -8.84 -1.59
CA THR A 70 12.98 -8.71 -0.24
C THR A 70 12.00 -7.93 0.63
N CYS A 71 11.76 -8.41 1.85
CA CYS A 71 10.91 -7.77 2.85
C CYS A 71 11.75 -7.34 4.03
N MET A 72 11.69 -6.05 4.38
CA MET A 72 12.48 -5.43 5.45
C MET A 72 11.58 -4.73 6.47
N ALA A 73 11.94 -4.81 7.73
CA ALA A 73 11.26 -4.09 8.80
C ALA A 73 11.48 -2.57 8.70
N SER A 74 10.40 -1.80 8.51
CA SER A 74 10.44 -0.32 8.51
C SER A 74 10.06 0.20 9.91
N GLY A 75 10.99 0.13 10.85
CA GLY A 75 10.77 0.31 12.28
C GLY A 75 10.58 -1.04 13.00
N PRO A 76 10.24 -1.06 14.29
CA PRO A 76 9.93 -2.29 15.01
C PRO A 76 8.70 -2.97 14.41
N VAL A 77 8.80 -4.26 14.12
CA VAL A 77 7.72 -5.05 13.49
C VAL A 77 7.42 -6.29 14.31
N LYS A 78 6.13 -6.60 14.48
CA LYS A 78 5.66 -7.88 15.00
C LYS A 78 4.80 -8.56 13.94
N CYS A 79 5.18 -9.79 13.56
CA CYS A 79 4.45 -10.62 12.61
C CYS A 79 4.07 -11.96 13.25
N LEU A 80 3.03 -12.59 12.70
CA LEU A 80 2.78 -14.02 12.90
C LEU A 80 3.36 -14.76 11.71
N GLU A 81 4.24 -15.74 11.96
CA GLU A 81 4.83 -16.61 10.97
C GLU A 81 4.07 -17.94 10.88
N PHE A 82 3.65 -18.30 9.67
CA PHE A 82 2.98 -19.56 9.40
C PHE A 82 3.73 -20.32 8.32
N ASN A 83 4.18 -21.53 8.63
CA ASN A 83 4.69 -22.44 7.62
C ASN A 83 3.54 -23.08 6.81
N LYS A 84 3.88 -23.77 5.72
CA LYS A 84 2.91 -24.39 4.82
C LYS A 84 1.94 -25.33 5.55
N GLU A 85 2.44 -26.21 6.41
CA GLU A 85 1.65 -27.19 7.16
C GLU A 85 0.65 -26.49 8.11
N ASN A 86 1.11 -25.50 8.87
CA ASN A 86 0.26 -24.73 9.78
C ASN A 86 -0.79 -23.91 9.02
N PHE A 87 -0.45 -23.42 7.83
CA PHE A 87 -1.39 -22.72 6.95
C PHE A 87 -2.48 -23.67 6.43
N GLU A 88 -2.12 -24.84 5.93
CA GLU A 88 -3.08 -25.85 5.46
C GLU A 88 -4.02 -26.30 6.59
N LEU A 89 -3.47 -26.58 7.77
CA LEU A 89 -4.27 -26.92 8.96
C LEU A 89 -5.20 -25.79 9.39
N LEU A 90 -4.73 -24.53 9.30
CA LEU A 90 -5.53 -23.38 9.65
C LEU A 90 -6.73 -23.19 8.70
N ILE A 91 -6.51 -23.34 7.40
CA ILE A 91 -7.55 -23.21 6.38
C ILE A 91 -8.56 -24.36 6.43
N THR A 92 -8.07 -25.60 6.54
CA THR A 92 -8.92 -26.79 6.57
C THR A 92 -9.72 -26.89 7.88
N GLY A 93 -9.11 -26.47 8.99
CA GLY A 93 -9.74 -26.47 10.30
C GLY A 93 -10.74 -25.32 10.52
N ASN A 94 -10.63 -24.24 9.75
CA ASN A 94 -11.50 -23.08 9.87
C ASN A 94 -11.76 -22.38 8.52
N PRO A 95 -12.79 -22.79 7.79
CA PRO A 95 -13.14 -22.22 6.48
C PRO A 95 -13.38 -20.69 6.51
N GLN A 96 -13.77 -20.12 7.66
CA GLN A 96 -13.96 -18.67 7.78
C GLN A 96 -12.64 -17.92 7.65
N ILE A 97 -11.53 -18.50 8.11
CA ILE A 97 -10.20 -17.91 7.92
C ILE A 97 -9.82 -17.90 6.44
N ALA A 98 -10.11 -18.98 5.71
CA ALA A 98 -9.91 -19.03 4.26
C ALA A 98 -10.67 -17.90 3.53
N LEU A 99 -11.93 -17.65 3.91
CA LEU A 99 -12.72 -16.54 3.35
C LEU A 99 -12.13 -15.17 3.69
N VAL A 100 -11.62 -14.97 4.90
CA VAL A 100 -10.95 -13.72 5.29
C VAL A 100 -9.69 -13.51 4.44
N LEU A 101 -8.85 -14.53 4.30
CA LEU A 101 -7.65 -14.47 3.47
C LEU A 101 -8.00 -14.18 2.00
N LEU A 102 -9.01 -14.87 1.45
CA LEU A 102 -9.46 -14.60 0.08
C LEU A 102 -9.90 -13.15 -0.12
N LYS A 103 -10.64 -12.58 0.84
CA LYS A 103 -11.02 -11.15 0.80
C LYS A 103 -9.80 -10.23 0.83
N LEU A 104 -8.78 -10.54 1.64
CA LEU A 104 -7.53 -9.78 1.69
C LEU A 104 -6.78 -9.86 0.35
N PHE A 105 -6.71 -11.05 -0.27
CA PHE A 105 -6.14 -11.20 -1.61
C PHE A 105 -6.89 -10.37 -2.66
N CYS A 106 -8.22 -10.46 -2.68
CA CYS A 106 -9.04 -9.68 -3.59
C CYS A 106 -8.79 -8.18 -3.40
N LYS A 107 -8.79 -7.71 -2.15
CA LYS A 107 -8.49 -6.31 -1.83
C LYS A 107 -7.12 -5.90 -2.41
N ARG A 108 -6.07 -6.70 -2.16
CA ARG A 108 -4.73 -6.42 -2.68
C ARG A 108 -4.69 -6.33 -4.21
N ILE A 109 -5.39 -7.23 -4.91
CA ILE A 109 -5.51 -7.18 -6.37
C ILE A 109 -6.20 -5.88 -6.83
N TYR A 110 -7.27 -5.45 -6.14
CA TYR A 110 -7.95 -4.19 -6.44
C TYR A 110 -7.03 -2.98 -6.21
N ASP A 111 -6.30 -2.95 -5.10
CA ASP A 111 -5.37 -1.87 -4.77
C ASP A 111 -4.24 -1.78 -5.82
N GLN A 112 -3.68 -2.92 -6.24
CA GLN A 112 -2.65 -2.97 -7.29
C GLN A 112 -3.20 -2.52 -8.65
N LYS A 113 -4.40 -2.94 -9.04
CA LYS A 113 -5.08 -2.47 -10.28
C LYS A 113 -5.34 -0.97 -10.22
N ARG A 114 -5.75 -0.45 -9.07
CA ARG A 114 -6.00 0.98 -8.87
C ARG A 114 -4.71 1.77 -9.02
N ARG A 115 -3.63 1.30 -8.39
CA ARG A 115 -2.29 1.89 -8.52
C ARG A 115 -1.78 1.85 -9.96
N PHE A 116 -1.92 0.73 -10.64
CA PHE A 116 -1.53 0.61 -12.05
C PHE A 116 -2.24 1.65 -12.93
N ARG A 117 -3.55 1.85 -12.74
CA ARG A 117 -4.32 2.88 -13.44
C ARG A 117 -3.72 4.28 -13.19
N ILE A 118 -3.39 4.60 -11.95
CA ILE A 118 -2.76 5.89 -11.58
C ILE A 118 -1.45 6.07 -12.35
N LEU A 119 -0.59 5.06 -12.37
CA LEU A 119 0.71 5.13 -13.04
C LEU A 119 0.61 5.31 -14.56
N CYS A 120 -0.48 4.87 -15.18
CA CYS A 120 -0.75 5.06 -16.61
C CYS A 120 -1.18 6.50 -16.97
N ILE A 121 -1.54 7.33 -15.99
CA ILE A 121 -1.97 8.72 -16.25
C ILE A 121 -0.74 9.58 -16.55
N LYS A 122 -0.68 10.17 -17.75
CA LYS A 122 0.47 10.98 -18.19
C LYS A 122 0.50 12.36 -17.54
N ASP A 123 -0.65 13.02 -17.40
CA ASP A 123 -0.75 14.34 -16.76
C ASP A 123 -0.55 14.23 -15.25
N LEU A 124 0.45 14.90 -14.72
CA LEU A 124 0.86 14.78 -13.32
C LEU A 124 -0.19 15.31 -12.35
N GLN A 125 -0.89 16.38 -12.70
CA GLN A 125 -1.97 16.93 -11.87
C GLN A 125 -3.17 15.98 -11.81
N ALA A 126 -3.52 15.35 -12.94
CA ALA A 126 -4.57 14.32 -12.97
C ALA A 126 -4.13 13.07 -12.18
N ARG A 127 -2.86 12.69 -12.30
CA ARG A 127 -2.29 11.56 -11.54
C ARG A 127 -2.39 11.78 -10.04
N LEU A 128 -1.98 12.96 -9.55
CA LEU A 128 -2.11 13.31 -8.14
C LEU A 128 -3.57 13.42 -7.70
N ALA A 129 -4.43 14.01 -8.53
CA ALA A 129 -5.86 14.05 -8.23
C ALA A 129 -6.45 12.64 -8.06
N ASP A 130 -6.05 11.68 -8.91
CA ASP A 130 -6.50 10.28 -8.82
C ASP A 130 -5.92 9.55 -7.60
N VAL A 131 -4.73 9.92 -7.11
CA VAL A 131 -4.21 9.44 -5.81
C VAL A 131 -5.14 9.86 -4.67
N PHE A 132 -5.56 11.13 -4.61
CA PHE A 132 -6.48 11.59 -3.55
C PHE A 132 -7.86 10.97 -3.67
N LEU A 133 -8.37 10.72 -4.87
CA LEU A 133 -9.62 9.99 -5.08
C LEU A 133 -9.50 8.54 -4.60
N MET A 134 -8.38 7.87 -4.86
CA MET A 134 -8.11 6.53 -4.33
C MET A 134 -8.09 6.52 -2.80
N LEU A 135 -7.43 7.50 -2.17
CA LEU A 135 -7.38 7.61 -0.72
C LEU A 135 -8.78 7.85 -0.11
N ASP A 136 -9.65 8.59 -0.80
CA ASP A 136 -11.05 8.78 -0.41
C ASP A 136 -11.85 7.47 -0.50
N GLU A 137 -11.71 6.75 -1.60
CA GLU A 137 -12.32 5.42 -1.82
C GLU A 137 -11.89 4.39 -0.75
N MET A 138 -10.63 4.47 -0.28
CA MET A 138 -10.09 3.58 0.75
C MET A 138 -10.57 3.90 2.18
N ASN A 139 -11.22 5.04 2.40
CA ASN A 139 -11.72 5.51 3.69
C ASN A 139 -13.25 5.57 3.75
N PRO A 140 -13.96 4.45 3.80
CA PRO A 140 -15.43 4.40 3.74
C PRO A 140 -16.14 5.04 4.95
N THR A 141 -15.40 5.37 6.01
CA THR A 141 -15.93 6.03 7.22
C THR A 141 -16.10 7.54 7.04
N LEU A 142 -15.61 8.11 5.93
CA LEU A 142 -15.76 9.54 5.65
C LEU A 142 -17.22 9.84 5.28
N ASN A 143 -17.75 10.94 5.84
CA ASN A 143 -19.10 11.39 5.51
C ASN A 143 -19.19 11.74 4.02
N PRO A 144 -20.03 11.06 3.21
CA PRO A 144 -20.11 11.31 1.77
C PRO A 144 -20.61 12.72 1.41
N ASN A 145 -21.32 13.40 2.33
CA ASN A 145 -21.83 14.75 2.11
C ASN A 145 -20.79 15.85 2.39
N GLU A 146 -19.70 15.50 3.07
CA GLU A 146 -18.61 16.43 3.35
C GLU A 146 -17.67 16.49 2.13
N LYS A 147 -17.35 17.68 1.66
CA LYS A 147 -16.46 17.88 0.51
C LYS A 147 -14.99 17.94 0.90
N THR A 148 -14.71 18.40 2.11
CA THR A 148 -13.35 18.48 2.67
C THR A 148 -12.92 17.09 3.14
N ARG A 149 -11.68 16.71 2.85
CA ARG A 149 -11.11 15.43 3.23
C ARG A 149 -9.77 15.61 3.92
N LYS A 150 -9.62 15.01 5.08
CA LYS A 150 -8.34 14.91 5.79
C LYS A 150 -7.75 13.52 5.60
N PHE A 151 -6.54 13.46 5.05
CA PHE A 151 -5.79 12.22 4.84
C PHE A 151 -4.54 12.21 5.69
N HIS A 152 -4.34 11.18 6.50
CA HIS A 152 -3.11 10.95 7.27
C HIS A 152 -2.04 10.32 6.37
N VAL A 153 -1.45 11.15 5.54
CA VAL A 153 -0.44 10.79 4.54
C VAL A 153 0.67 11.83 4.51
N THR A 154 1.87 11.36 4.19
CA THR A 154 3.05 12.19 4.01
C THR A 154 3.30 12.48 2.52
N MET A 155 4.21 13.41 2.22
CA MET A 155 4.68 13.65 0.86
C MET A 155 5.27 12.38 0.22
N ALA A 156 5.96 11.56 1.02
CA ALA A 156 6.53 10.28 0.58
C ALA A 156 5.45 9.26 0.21
N ASP A 157 4.34 9.20 0.95
CA ASP A 157 3.22 8.33 0.62
C ASP A 157 2.59 8.72 -0.73
N ILE A 158 2.39 10.03 -0.97
CA ILE A 158 1.85 10.53 -2.24
C ILE A 158 2.82 10.22 -3.40
N ALA A 159 4.13 10.47 -3.21
CA ALA A 159 5.15 10.16 -4.20
C ALA A 159 5.14 8.66 -4.56
N HIS A 160 5.04 7.80 -3.55
CA HIS A 160 4.96 6.35 -3.73
C HIS A 160 3.73 5.94 -4.56
N TRP A 161 2.52 6.42 -4.21
CA TRP A 161 1.30 6.09 -4.94
C TRP A 161 1.29 6.66 -6.36
N ALA A 162 1.80 7.87 -6.54
CA ALA A 162 1.90 8.51 -7.86
C ALA A 162 3.04 7.96 -8.72
N GLY A 163 4.00 7.21 -8.15
CA GLY A 163 5.20 6.74 -8.85
C GLY A 163 6.09 7.89 -9.32
N LEU A 164 6.23 8.94 -8.50
CA LEU A 164 7.01 10.14 -8.81
C LEU A 164 8.18 10.27 -7.83
N SER A 165 9.21 11.05 -8.22
CA SER A 165 10.27 11.45 -7.28
C SER A 165 9.71 12.41 -6.23
N ALA A 166 10.40 12.50 -5.08
CA ALA A 166 10.02 13.42 -4.01
C ALA A 166 10.01 14.88 -4.47
N GLU A 167 10.95 15.27 -5.33
CA GLU A 167 11.06 16.61 -5.90
C GLU A 167 9.85 16.93 -6.80
N VAL A 168 9.58 16.09 -7.80
CA VAL A 168 8.44 16.27 -8.71
C VAL A 168 7.11 16.28 -7.96
N THR A 169 6.97 15.39 -6.95
CA THR A 169 5.76 15.36 -6.13
C THR A 169 5.56 16.66 -5.37
N ARG A 170 6.63 17.20 -4.78
CA ARG A 170 6.59 18.46 -4.04
C ARG A 170 6.16 19.61 -4.95
N ASP A 171 6.76 19.73 -6.14
CA ASP A 171 6.44 20.78 -7.10
C ASP A 171 4.99 20.72 -7.55
N GLU A 172 4.50 19.52 -7.85
CA GLU A 172 3.11 19.34 -8.30
C GLU A 172 2.09 19.55 -7.17
N ILE A 173 2.41 19.14 -5.93
CA ILE A 173 1.57 19.44 -4.75
C ILE A 173 1.54 20.94 -4.47
N ASN A 174 2.68 21.66 -4.58
CA ASN A 174 2.74 23.10 -4.38
C ASN A 174 1.79 23.83 -5.36
N LYS A 175 1.72 23.38 -6.62
CA LYS A 175 0.75 23.93 -7.60
C LYS A 175 -0.71 23.74 -7.16
N LEU A 176 -1.02 22.67 -6.43
CA LEU A 176 -2.36 22.44 -5.86
C LEU A 176 -2.59 23.30 -4.62
N VAL A 177 -1.56 23.54 -3.82
CA VAL A 177 -1.60 24.46 -2.65
C VAL A 177 -1.83 25.91 -3.11
N GLU A 178 -1.09 26.39 -4.10
CA GLU A 178 -1.28 27.72 -4.70
C GLU A 178 -2.71 27.94 -5.21
N LYS A 179 -3.33 26.89 -5.77
CA LYS A 179 -4.73 26.89 -6.20
C LYS A 179 -5.74 26.67 -5.06
N ARG A 180 -5.28 26.63 -3.81
CA ARG A 180 -6.08 26.37 -2.61
C ARG A 180 -6.91 25.08 -2.67
N LYS A 181 -6.42 24.07 -3.38
CA LYS A 181 -7.06 22.75 -3.48
C LYS A 181 -6.60 21.79 -2.40
N ILE A 182 -5.39 21.98 -1.90
CA ILE A 182 -4.77 21.16 -0.86
C ILE A 182 -4.09 22.06 0.17
N GLU A 183 -4.13 21.63 1.42
CA GLU A 183 -3.31 22.17 2.51
C GLU A 183 -2.41 21.04 3.01
N VAL A 184 -1.13 21.34 3.26
CA VAL A 184 -0.13 20.38 3.69
C VAL A 184 0.30 20.68 5.11
N TYR A 185 0.24 19.68 5.97
CA TYR A 185 0.65 19.72 7.38
C TYR A 185 1.61 18.59 7.69
N ASP A 186 2.23 18.64 8.86
CA ASP A 186 3.07 17.53 9.31
C ASP A 186 2.22 16.28 9.58
N GLY A 187 2.50 15.22 8.82
CA GLY A 187 1.82 13.92 8.94
C GLY A 187 0.41 13.83 8.35
N TYR A 188 -0.16 14.90 7.78
CA TYR A 188 -1.45 14.85 7.10
C TYR A 188 -1.63 15.93 6.03
N MET A 189 -2.58 15.71 5.13
CA MET A 189 -3.00 16.67 4.11
C MET A 189 -4.51 16.85 4.14
N ILE A 190 -4.97 18.07 3.82
CA ILE A 190 -6.39 18.37 3.68
C ILE A 190 -6.66 18.70 2.22
N VAL A 191 -7.57 17.95 1.61
CA VAL A 191 -8.17 18.28 0.32
C VAL A 191 -9.41 19.14 0.60
N THR A 192 -9.40 20.38 0.17
CA THR A 192 -10.48 21.36 0.47
C THR A 192 -11.81 20.96 -0.16
N ASN A 193 -11.76 20.34 -1.35
CA ASN A 193 -12.94 19.84 -2.04
C ASN A 193 -12.60 18.63 -2.91
N ILE A 194 -13.03 17.44 -2.49
CA ILE A 194 -12.76 16.19 -3.20
C ILE A 194 -13.46 16.16 -4.58
N VAL A 195 -14.57 16.85 -4.75
CA VAL A 195 -15.27 16.95 -6.05
C VAL A 195 -14.42 17.72 -7.07
N ASP A 196 -13.66 18.72 -6.62
CA ASP A 196 -12.72 19.43 -7.49
C ASP A 196 -11.52 18.57 -7.91
N MET A 197 -11.11 17.63 -7.08
CA MET A 197 -10.12 16.61 -7.48
C MET A 197 -10.68 15.71 -8.60
N LYS A 198 -11.93 15.28 -8.45
CA LYS A 198 -12.61 14.48 -9.48
C LYS A 198 -12.71 15.26 -10.80
N ARG A 199 -13.13 16.55 -10.74
CA ARG A 199 -13.17 17.42 -11.93
C ARG A 199 -11.78 17.59 -12.55
N THR A 200 -10.74 17.79 -11.73
CA THR A 200 -9.35 17.93 -12.22
C THR A 200 -8.91 16.68 -12.97
N TYR A 201 -9.20 15.49 -12.44
CA TYR A 201 -8.94 14.23 -13.09
C TYR A 201 -9.69 14.09 -14.42
N GLU A 202 -11.03 14.25 -14.41
CA GLU A 202 -11.89 14.07 -15.59
C GLU A 202 -11.53 15.01 -16.74
N THR A 203 -11.30 16.28 -16.44
CA THR A 203 -10.99 17.31 -17.47
C THR A 203 -9.63 17.06 -18.13
N ARG A 204 -8.65 16.48 -17.41
CA ARG A 204 -7.30 16.28 -17.92
C ARG A 204 -7.09 14.91 -18.55
N VAL A 205 -7.84 13.91 -18.13
CA VAL A 205 -7.77 12.55 -18.71
C VAL A 205 -8.67 12.43 -19.92
N ASN A 206 -9.84 13.09 -19.92
CA ASN A 206 -10.81 13.07 -21.01
C ASN A 206 -11.20 14.50 -21.45
N PRO A 207 -10.31 15.26 -22.09
CA PRO A 207 -10.56 16.67 -22.43
C PRO A 207 -11.71 16.88 -23.42
N ASN A 208 -12.22 15.83 -24.05
CA ASN A 208 -13.26 15.86 -25.09
C ASN A 208 -14.62 15.30 -24.62
N ARG A 209 -14.86 15.22 -23.31
CA ARG A 209 -16.16 14.85 -22.74
C ARG A 209 -16.88 16.01 -22.12
#